data_3ae28413f9cddcff9f67d5567e31f0e7
#
_entry.id   3ae28413f9cddcff9f67d5567e31f0e7
#
_cell.length_a   1.000
_cell.length_b   1.000
_cell.length_c   1.000
_cell.angle_alpha   90.00
_cell.angle_beta   90.00
_cell.angle_gamma   90.00
#
_symmetry.space_group_name_H-M   'P 1'
#
loop_
_entity.id
_entity.type
_entity.pdbx_description
1 polymer ?
#
loop_
_entity_poly.entity_id
_entity_poly.type
_entity_poly.pdbx_seq_one_letter_code
_entity_poly.pdbx_strand_id
1 'polypeptide(L)'
;LIKPAYIALGVGAAYAAFYLRKIRAKGEKVTIVGDSLSLLPGGWQDILAKKYGWMLNNISKVGQTSAAALSRFKLVSDPGDIVFIFLGANDAYSGVSKALALDNIRQIQKLAKERGARTVIIPGYLSGRVTAAAAGKRYDELKESMFLLPGIVVPLLRSIDVADAPDGVHLNTTGQAKLADLIQAWSLR
;
A
#
# COMPACT_ATOMS: atom_id res chain seq x y z
N LEU A 1 -18.98 -29.68 20.39
CA LEU A 1 -17.53 -29.99 20.29
C LEU A 1 -17.17 -30.06 18.81
N ILE A 2 -16.55 -28.99 18.25
CA ILE A 2 -16.05 -28.97 16.88
C ILE A 2 -14.82 -29.88 16.82
N LYS A 3 -14.84 -30.85 15.91
CA LYS A 3 -13.74 -31.82 15.81
C LYS A 3 -12.44 -31.11 15.38
N PRO A 4 -11.27 -31.44 15.97
CA PRO A 4 -9.98 -30.81 15.65
C PRO A 4 -9.62 -30.82 14.15
N ALA A 5 -10.09 -31.82 13.41
CA ALA A 5 -9.88 -31.94 11.97
C ALA A 5 -10.47 -30.80 11.14
N TYR A 6 -11.59 -30.23 11.56
CA TYR A 6 -12.20 -29.09 10.86
C TYR A 6 -11.44 -27.78 11.06
N ILE A 7 -10.78 -27.63 12.21
CA ILE A 7 -9.94 -26.46 12.51
C ILE A 7 -8.67 -26.54 11.63
N ALA A 8 -8.05 -27.70 11.51
CA ALA A 8 -6.85 -27.89 10.70
C ALA A 8 -7.11 -27.68 9.20
N LEU A 9 -8.25 -28.15 8.68
CA LEU A 9 -8.67 -27.92 7.29
C LEU A 9 -8.98 -26.46 7.04
N GLY A 10 -9.62 -25.76 7.98
CA GLY A 10 -9.91 -24.33 7.86
C GLY A 10 -8.64 -23.48 7.85
N VAL A 11 -7.65 -23.79 8.70
CA VAL A 11 -6.36 -23.08 8.74
C VAL A 11 -5.55 -23.35 7.47
N GLY A 12 -5.52 -24.61 6.99
CA GLY A 12 -4.84 -24.97 5.75
C GLY A 12 -5.43 -24.29 4.52
N ALA A 13 -6.76 -24.22 4.41
CA ALA A 13 -7.47 -23.56 3.34
C ALA A 13 -7.25 -22.03 3.37
N ALA A 14 -7.27 -21.42 4.56
CA ALA A 14 -6.97 -20.02 4.74
C ALA A 14 -5.51 -19.69 4.38
N TYR A 15 -4.56 -20.53 4.74
CA TYR A 15 -3.15 -20.39 4.39
C TYR A 15 -2.93 -20.55 2.89
N ALA A 16 -3.53 -21.55 2.25
CA ALA A 16 -3.48 -21.73 0.80
C ALA A 16 -4.11 -20.55 0.06
N ALA A 17 -5.28 -20.08 0.51
CA ALA A 17 -5.93 -18.92 -0.06
C ALA A 17 -5.10 -17.64 0.10
N PHE A 18 -4.41 -17.47 1.24
CA PHE A 18 -3.48 -16.39 1.46
C PHE A 18 -2.27 -16.47 0.52
N TYR A 19 -1.66 -17.67 0.39
CA TYR A 19 -0.50 -17.87 -0.47
C TYR A 19 -0.84 -17.69 -1.96
N LEU A 20 -2.03 -18.14 -2.39
CA LEU A 20 -2.50 -17.97 -3.76
C LEU A 20 -2.83 -16.51 -4.11
N ARG A 21 -3.08 -15.65 -3.12
CA ARG A 21 -3.27 -14.21 -3.33
C ARG A 21 -1.98 -13.46 -3.65
N LYS A 22 -0.82 -14.03 -3.30
CA LYS A 22 0.46 -13.36 -3.57
C LYS A 22 0.69 -13.22 -5.08
N ILE A 23 1.18 -12.06 -5.47
CA ILE A 23 1.45 -11.72 -6.86
C ILE A 23 2.85 -12.23 -7.24
N ARG A 24 2.97 -12.91 -8.37
CA ARG A 24 4.28 -13.14 -8.99
C ARG A 24 4.88 -11.78 -9.37
N ALA A 25 6.12 -11.54 -8.95
CA ALA A 25 6.69 -10.19 -9.01
C ALA A 25 7.94 -10.08 -9.91
N LYS A 26 8.52 -11.20 -10.34
CA LYS A 26 9.81 -11.19 -11.06
C LYS A 26 9.65 -10.67 -12.50
N GLY A 27 10.41 -9.62 -12.84
CA GLY A 27 10.48 -9.07 -14.20
C GLY A 27 9.24 -8.28 -14.64
N GLU A 28 8.36 -7.91 -13.69
CA GLU A 28 7.10 -7.23 -14.00
C GLU A 28 7.29 -5.73 -14.27
N LYS A 29 6.38 -5.15 -15.06
CA LYS A 29 6.21 -3.70 -15.14
C LYS A 29 5.38 -3.24 -13.95
N VAL A 30 5.91 -2.28 -13.21
CA VAL A 30 5.30 -1.83 -11.94
C VAL A 30 5.07 -0.33 -11.95
N THR A 31 3.82 0.08 -11.70
CA THR A 31 3.50 1.48 -11.45
C THR A 31 3.27 1.73 -9.96
N ILE A 32 3.88 2.79 -9.42
CA ILE A 32 3.65 3.26 -8.06
C ILE A 32 2.82 4.53 -8.09
N VAL A 33 1.69 4.49 -7.42
CA VAL A 33 0.77 5.60 -7.20
C VAL A 33 0.81 5.95 -5.72
N GLY A 34 1.60 6.95 -5.37
CA GLY A 34 1.87 7.27 -3.97
C GLY A 34 2.11 8.76 -3.74
N ASP A 35 2.58 9.04 -2.54
CA ASP A 35 3.00 10.38 -2.09
C ASP A 35 4.51 10.42 -1.78
N SER A 36 4.94 11.30 -0.87
CA SER A 36 6.35 11.43 -0.45
C SER A 36 6.94 10.14 0.12
N LEU A 37 6.11 9.26 0.67
CA LEU A 37 6.54 7.98 1.26
C LEU A 37 7.07 6.98 0.22
N SER A 38 6.81 7.25 -1.06
CA SER A 38 7.25 6.43 -2.19
C SER A 38 8.29 7.13 -3.07
N LEU A 39 8.94 8.21 -2.59
CA LEU A 39 9.89 9.01 -3.38
C LEU A 39 11.31 9.00 -2.85
N LEU A 40 11.56 8.39 -1.70
CA LEU A 40 12.91 8.35 -1.13
C LEU A 40 13.84 7.52 -2.03
N PRO A 41 14.95 8.08 -2.54
CA PRO A 41 15.95 7.30 -3.27
C PRO A 41 16.49 6.15 -2.41
N GLY A 42 16.57 4.95 -2.98
CA GLY A 42 16.90 3.73 -2.23
C GLY A 42 15.79 3.26 -1.27
N GLY A 43 14.60 3.78 -1.40
CA GLY A 43 13.44 3.38 -0.59
C GLY A 43 12.89 2.00 -0.94
N TRP A 44 11.78 1.65 -0.32
CA TRP A 44 11.14 0.33 -0.47
C TRP A 44 10.91 -0.06 -1.93
N GLN A 45 10.54 0.89 -2.78
CA GLN A 45 10.28 0.69 -4.20
C GLN A 45 11.56 0.30 -4.96
N ASP A 46 12.69 0.95 -4.66
CA ASP A 46 13.98 0.67 -5.30
C ASP A 46 14.56 -0.66 -4.82
N ILE A 47 14.39 -0.97 -3.52
CA ILE A 47 14.79 -2.25 -2.92
C ILE A 47 14.09 -3.41 -3.62
N LEU A 48 12.75 -3.31 -3.77
CA LEU A 48 11.97 -4.35 -4.42
C LEU A 48 12.21 -4.39 -5.93
N ALA A 49 12.33 -3.24 -6.59
CA ALA A 49 12.65 -3.18 -8.02
C ALA A 49 13.97 -3.87 -8.33
N LYS A 50 15.01 -3.62 -7.54
CA LYS A 50 16.31 -4.30 -7.66
C LYS A 50 16.18 -5.80 -7.42
N LYS A 51 15.45 -6.19 -6.37
CA LYS A 51 15.29 -7.61 -5.98
C LYS A 51 14.55 -8.43 -7.03
N TYR A 52 13.50 -7.87 -7.62
CA TYR A 52 12.61 -8.57 -8.55
C TYR A 52 12.86 -8.23 -10.03
N GLY A 53 13.76 -7.29 -10.33
CA GLY A 53 14.03 -6.84 -11.69
C GLY A 53 12.85 -6.09 -12.32
N TRP A 54 12.18 -5.22 -11.54
CA TRP A 54 11.04 -4.47 -12.04
C TRP A 54 11.41 -3.39 -13.04
N MET A 55 10.56 -3.19 -14.02
CA MET A 55 10.51 -1.97 -14.81
C MET A 55 9.59 -0.97 -14.09
N LEU A 56 10.21 -0.02 -13.35
CA LEU A 56 9.51 0.84 -12.42
C LEU A 56 9.04 2.15 -13.08
N ASN A 57 7.74 2.43 -12.99
CA ASN A 57 7.10 3.71 -13.31
C ASN A 57 6.56 4.33 -12.02
N ASN A 58 7.32 5.22 -11.38
CA ASN A 58 6.89 5.87 -10.15
C ASN A 58 6.24 7.23 -10.46
N ILE A 59 4.92 7.32 -10.35
CA ILE A 59 4.14 8.53 -10.57
C ILE A 59 3.76 9.26 -9.27
N SER A 60 4.38 8.90 -8.16
CA SER A 60 4.16 9.53 -6.85
C SER A 60 4.56 11.01 -6.85
N LYS A 61 3.98 11.81 -5.96
CA LYS A 61 4.38 13.21 -5.72
C LYS A 61 4.27 13.56 -4.24
N VAL A 62 5.15 14.45 -3.79
CA VAL A 62 5.11 15.00 -2.44
C VAL A 62 3.74 15.64 -2.18
N GLY A 63 3.16 15.37 -1.01
CA GLY A 63 1.88 15.95 -0.58
C GLY A 63 0.65 15.45 -1.36
N GLN A 64 0.78 14.40 -2.18
CA GLN A 64 -0.30 13.94 -3.06
C GLN A 64 -1.46 13.34 -2.27
N THR A 65 -2.67 13.90 -2.46
CA THR A 65 -3.93 13.30 -2.01
C THR A 65 -4.41 12.23 -2.99
N SER A 66 -5.37 11.41 -2.57
CA SER A 66 -6.00 10.39 -3.43
C SER A 66 -6.65 10.98 -4.68
N ALA A 67 -7.26 12.17 -4.59
CA ALA A 67 -7.87 12.86 -5.73
C ALA A 67 -6.82 13.28 -6.77
N ALA A 68 -5.71 13.87 -6.32
CA ALA A 68 -4.61 14.27 -7.19
C ALA A 68 -3.93 13.05 -7.84
N ALA A 69 -3.79 11.96 -7.07
CA ALA A 69 -3.26 10.69 -7.54
C ALA A 69 -4.15 10.06 -8.62
N LEU A 70 -5.47 10.04 -8.41
CA LEU A 70 -6.43 9.54 -9.39
C LEU A 70 -6.38 10.34 -10.70
N SER A 71 -6.34 11.67 -10.61
CA SER A 71 -6.25 12.53 -11.78
C SER A 71 -5.00 12.22 -12.61
N ARG A 72 -3.87 11.99 -11.95
CA ARG A 72 -2.61 11.62 -12.60
C ARG A 72 -2.66 10.21 -13.18
N PHE A 73 -3.20 9.24 -12.43
CA PHE A 73 -3.30 7.85 -12.87
C PHE A 73 -4.19 7.69 -14.11
N LYS A 74 -5.22 8.55 -14.27
CA LYS A 74 -6.04 8.58 -15.49
C LYS A 74 -5.23 8.82 -16.76
N LEU A 75 -4.10 9.53 -16.67
CA LEU A 75 -3.21 9.84 -17.78
C LEU A 75 -2.21 8.70 -18.09
N VAL A 76 -2.10 7.70 -17.24
CA VAL A 76 -1.23 6.54 -17.46
C VAL A 76 -1.91 5.58 -18.42
N SER A 77 -1.45 5.50 -19.66
CA SER A 77 -2.02 4.61 -20.67
C SER A 77 -1.72 3.12 -20.40
N ASP A 78 -0.50 2.81 -19.98
CA ASP A 78 -0.04 1.47 -19.60
C ASP A 78 0.44 1.46 -18.14
N PRO A 79 -0.37 0.97 -17.20
CA PRO A 79 0.02 0.88 -15.81
C PRO A 79 0.94 -0.31 -15.51
N GLY A 80 1.26 -1.13 -16.51
CA GLY A 80 2.03 -2.36 -16.36
C GLY A 80 1.25 -3.50 -15.71
N ASP A 81 1.97 -4.42 -15.09
CA ASP A 81 1.43 -5.67 -14.55
C ASP A 81 0.91 -5.52 -13.11
N ILE A 82 1.54 -4.61 -12.34
CA ILE A 82 1.25 -4.38 -10.94
C ILE A 82 1.17 -2.88 -10.66
N VAL A 83 0.13 -2.47 -9.95
CA VAL A 83 -0.02 -1.11 -9.42
C VAL A 83 0.01 -1.13 -7.90
N PHE A 84 1.03 -0.53 -7.31
CA PHE A 84 1.06 -0.26 -5.87
C PHE A 84 0.38 1.09 -5.59
N ILE A 85 -0.53 1.09 -4.63
CA ILE A 85 -1.28 2.28 -4.21
C ILE A 85 -0.91 2.57 -2.75
N PHE A 86 -0.14 3.64 -2.53
CA PHE A 86 0.35 4.05 -1.22
C PHE A 86 -0.10 5.49 -0.94
N LEU A 87 -1.34 5.65 -0.50
CA LEU A 87 -2.04 6.93 -0.37
C LEU A 87 -2.84 7.00 0.94
N GLY A 88 -3.36 8.18 1.24
CA GLY A 88 -4.33 8.42 2.31
C GLY A 88 -3.78 9.26 3.46
N ALA A 89 -2.47 9.30 3.68
CA ALA A 89 -1.88 10.13 4.72
C ALA A 89 -2.19 11.63 4.49
N ASN A 90 -1.97 12.11 3.27
CA ASN A 90 -2.26 13.51 2.91
C ASN A 90 -3.76 13.82 2.88
N ASP A 91 -4.61 12.85 2.55
CA ASP A 91 -6.07 13.01 2.63
C ASP A 91 -6.50 13.28 4.08
N ALA A 92 -6.02 12.44 5.01
CA ALA A 92 -6.32 12.61 6.42
C ALA A 92 -5.77 13.94 6.99
N TYR A 93 -4.56 14.32 6.59
CA TYR A 93 -3.94 15.57 7.01
C TYR A 93 -4.72 16.79 6.50
N SER A 94 -5.14 16.76 5.24
CA SER A 94 -5.88 17.85 4.58
C SER A 94 -7.38 17.86 4.93
N GLY A 95 -7.87 16.93 5.76
CA GLY A 95 -9.28 16.87 6.15
C GLY A 95 -10.22 16.36 5.07
N VAL A 96 -9.70 15.65 4.06
CA VAL A 96 -10.52 14.96 3.06
C VAL A 96 -11.36 13.89 3.75
N SER A 97 -12.63 13.79 3.40
CA SER A 97 -13.51 12.81 4.00
C SER A 97 -13.05 11.38 3.66
N LYS A 98 -13.19 10.47 4.63
CA LYS A 98 -12.87 9.04 4.45
C LYS A 98 -13.57 8.45 3.22
N ALA A 99 -14.84 8.76 3.04
CA ALA A 99 -15.62 8.24 1.91
C ALA A 99 -15.02 8.67 0.56
N LEU A 100 -14.65 9.93 0.42
CA LEU A 100 -14.05 10.46 -0.81
C LEU A 100 -12.66 9.86 -1.06
N ALA A 101 -11.81 9.77 -0.03
CA ALA A 101 -10.49 9.16 -0.17
C ALA A 101 -10.58 7.69 -0.61
N LEU A 102 -11.48 6.91 0.01
CA LEU A 102 -11.71 5.52 -0.38
C LEU A 102 -12.29 5.38 -1.78
N ASP A 103 -13.18 6.27 -2.19
CA ASP A 103 -13.75 6.23 -3.54
C ASP A 103 -12.67 6.49 -4.59
N ASN A 104 -11.80 7.48 -4.38
CA ASN A 104 -10.67 7.75 -5.26
C ASN A 104 -9.73 6.54 -5.38
N ILE A 105 -9.42 5.87 -4.27
CA ILE A 105 -8.58 4.66 -4.26
C ILE A 105 -9.27 3.52 -5.03
N ARG A 106 -10.58 3.31 -4.83
CA ARG A 106 -11.35 2.32 -5.60
C ARG A 106 -11.35 2.61 -7.10
N GLN A 107 -11.45 3.88 -7.48
CA GLN A 107 -11.39 4.27 -8.88
C GLN A 107 -10.01 3.98 -9.49
N ILE A 108 -8.90 4.22 -8.76
CA ILE A 108 -7.56 3.81 -9.21
C ILE A 108 -7.49 2.29 -9.39
N GLN A 109 -7.98 1.51 -8.42
CA GLN A 109 -8.02 0.05 -8.52
C GLN A 109 -8.85 -0.43 -9.73
N LYS A 110 -10.02 0.17 -9.94
CA LYS A 110 -10.88 -0.14 -11.08
C LYS A 110 -10.17 0.11 -12.40
N LEU A 111 -9.58 1.30 -12.57
CA LEU A 111 -8.84 1.67 -13.79
C LEU A 111 -7.63 0.76 -14.02
N ALA A 112 -6.89 0.41 -12.96
CA ALA A 112 -5.78 -0.52 -13.04
C ALA A 112 -6.25 -1.90 -13.55
N LYS A 113 -7.33 -2.43 -12.97
CA LYS A 113 -7.92 -3.71 -13.36
C LYS A 113 -8.43 -3.71 -14.79
N GLU A 114 -9.12 -2.64 -15.21
CA GLU A 114 -9.61 -2.47 -16.59
C GLU A 114 -8.50 -2.46 -17.62
N ARG A 115 -7.29 -2.03 -17.22
CA ARG A 115 -6.06 -2.02 -18.02
C ARG A 115 -5.20 -3.27 -17.81
N GLY A 116 -5.72 -4.33 -17.16
CA GLY A 116 -5.06 -5.61 -16.97
C GLY A 116 -4.10 -5.71 -15.78
N ALA A 117 -3.91 -4.63 -15.01
CA ALA A 117 -3.00 -4.63 -13.88
C ALA A 117 -3.62 -5.22 -12.60
N ARG A 118 -2.81 -5.86 -11.79
CA ARG A 118 -3.12 -6.28 -10.42
C ARG A 118 -2.82 -5.13 -9.47
N THR A 119 -3.56 -5.02 -8.36
CA THR A 119 -3.35 -3.93 -7.39
C THR A 119 -2.90 -4.43 -6.04
N VAL A 120 -1.99 -3.69 -5.42
CA VAL A 120 -1.56 -3.86 -4.03
C VAL A 120 -1.77 -2.52 -3.32
N ILE A 121 -2.57 -2.52 -2.26
CA ILE A 121 -2.79 -1.34 -1.43
C ILE A 121 -1.84 -1.39 -0.24
N ILE A 122 -1.14 -0.31 -0.02
CA ILE A 122 -0.32 -0.06 1.14
C ILE A 122 -0.98 1.09 1.89
N PRO A 123 -1.71 0.82 2.98
CA PRO A 123 -2.20 1.88 3.83
C PRO A 123 -1.01 2.68 4.36
N GLY A 124 -1.01 3.99 4.18
CA GLY A 124 0.11 4.84 4.58
C GLY A 124 0.45 4.68 6.07
N TYR A 125 1.60 5.16 6.47
CA TYR A 125 2.05 5.19 7.86
C TYR A 125 2.04 6.63 8.37
N LEU A 126 1.43 6.85 9.52
CA LEU A 126 1.62 8.07 10.32
C LEU A 126 1.95 7.62 11.74
N SER A 127 3.11 8.00 12.26
CA SER A 127 3.39 7.76 13.69
C SER A 127 2.56 8.72 14.54
N GLY A 128 2.18 8.29 15.74
CA GLY A 128 1.41 9.11 16.67
C GLY A 128 2.09 10.40 17.14
N ARG A 129 3.31 10.71 16.65
CA ARG A 129 4.07 11.92 17.01
C ARG A 129 3.72 13.16 16.18
N VAL A 130 3.20 13.00 14.97
CA VAL A 130 3.13 14.11 13.98
C VAL A 130 1.75 14.70 13.84
N THR A 131 0.76 14.03 14.32
CA THR A 131 -0.58 14.46 14.00
C THR A 131 -1.18 15.30 15.10
N ALA A 132 -1.63 16.49 14.74
CA ALA A 132 -2.79 17.03 15.45
C ALA A 132 -3.74 15.83 15.64
N ALA A 133 -4.17 15.57 16.88
CA ALA A 133 -4.95 14.38 17.26
C ALA A 133 -6.11 14.08 16.29
N ALA A 134 -6.69 15.11 15.67
CA ALA A 134 -7.75 15.00 14.67
C ALA A 134 -7.30 14.37 13.34
N ALA A 135 -6.09 14.65 12.85
CA ALA A 135 -5.56 14.06 11.61
C ALA A 135 -5.21 12.59 11.82
N GLY A 136 -4.62 12.24 12.97
CA GLY A 136 -4.33 10.86 13.33
C GLY A 136 -5.59 9.99 13.39
N LYS A 137 -6.64 10.49 14.06
CA LYS A 137 -7.92 9.78 14.11
C LYS A 137 -8.52 9.55 12.71
N ARG A 138 -8.56 10.59 11.87
CA ARG A 138 -9.05 10.46 10.49
C ARG A 138 -8.26 9.43 9.69
N TYR A 139 -6.95 9.41 9.94
CA TYR A 139 -6.08 8.47 9.24
C TYR A 139 -6.32 7.03 9.69
N ASP A 140 -6.45 6.77 10.99
CA ASP A 140 -6.73 5.43 11.51
C ASP A 140 -8.07 4.89 10.97
N GLU A 141 -9.11 5.72 10.96
CA GLU A 141 -10.41 5.36 10.38
C GLU A 141 -10.33 5.07 8.87
N LEU A 142 -9.51 5.81 8.13
CA LEU A 142 -9.28 5.58 6.71
C LEU A 142 -8.51 4.28 6.49
N LYS A 143 -7.44 4.06 7.23
CA LYS A 143 -6.60 2.86 7.17
C LYS A 143 -7.40 1.58 7.46
N GLU A 144 -8.21 1.57 8.53
CA GLU A 144 -9.09 0.45 8.83
C GLU A 144 -10.05 0.15 7.69
N SER A 145 -10.59 1.19 7.07
CA SER A 145 -11.50 1.03 5.93
C SER A 145 -10.81 0.55 4.66
N MET A 146 -9.51 0.81 4.48
CA MET A 146 -8.72 0.29 3.37
C MET A 146 -8.58 -1.24 3.41
N PHE A 147 -8.58 -1.85 4.61
CA PHE A 147 -8.55 -3.31 4.75
C PHE A 147 -9.82 -3.99 4.22
N LEU A 148 -10.90 -3.24 4.04
CA LEU A 148 -12.15 -3.72 3.45
C LEU A 148 -12.17 -3.59 1.93
N LEU A 149 -11.15 -3.00 1.33
CA LEU A 149 -11.05 -2.89 -0.13
C LEU A 149 -10.75 -4.26 -0.76
N PRO A 150 -11.27 -4.53 -1.97
CA PRO A 150 -10.94 -5.76 -2.65
C PRO A 150 -9.48 -5.80 -3.07
N GLY A 151 -8.87 -6.99 -3.04
CA GLY A 151 -7.49 -7.17 -3.47
C GLY A 151 -6.51 -7.42 -2.33
N ILE A 152 -5.23 -7.16 -2.59
CA ILE A 152 -4.17 -7.34 -1.61
C ILE A 152 -3.96 -6.03 -0.86
N VAL A 153 -4.09 -6.07 0.45
CA VAL A 153 -3.79 -4.95 1.34
C VAL A 153 -2.67 -5.37 2.28
N VAL A 154 -1.60 -4.58 2.31
CA VAL A 154 -0.42 -4.86 3.16
C VAL A 154 -0.69 -4.31 4.56
N PRO A 155 -0.71 -5.16 5.60
CA PRO A 155 -0.92 -4.68 6.96
C PRO A 155 0.36 -4.06 7.53
N LEU A 156 0.45 -2.74 7.57
CA LEU A 156 1.61 -2.02 8.13
C LEU A 156 1.58 -1.88 9.66
N LEU A 157 0.66 -2.55 10.34
CA LEU A 157 0.11 -2.13 11.61
C LEU A 157 1.06 -2.15 12.81
N ARG A 158 2.23 -2.82 12.81
CA ARG A 158 3.05 -2.91 14.03
C ARG A 158 4.55 -3.16 13.83
N SER A 159 5.03 -3.19 12.61
CA SER A 159 6.43 -3.58 12.33
C SER A 159 7.36 -2.41 12.09
N ILE A 160 6.82 -1.19 12.06
CA ILE A 160 7.59 0.04 11.86
C ILE A 160 7.55 0.83 13.16
N ASP A 161 8.71 1.00 13.76
CA ASP A 161 8.87 1.71 15.03
C ASP A 161 8.92 3.23 14.83
N VAL A 162 8.70 3.97 15.91
CA VAL A 162 8.85 5.43 15.94
C VAL A 162 10.26 5.85 15.53
N ALA A 163 11.27 5.05 15.86
CA ALA A 163 12.68 5.28 15.48
C ALA A 163 12.89 5.17 13.96
N ASP A 164 12.03 4.46 13.25
CA ASP A 164 12.10 4.31 11.80
C ASP A 164 11.55 5.52 11.03
N ALA A 165 10.80 6.40 11.70
CA ALA A 165 10.25 7.64 11.15
C ALA A 165 10.58 8.83 12.08
N PRO A 166 11.79 9.40 12.01
CA PRO A 166 12.26 10.42 12.95
C PRO A 166 11.39 11.69 13.00
N ASP A 167 10.81 12.09 11.88
CA ASP A 167 9.88 13.21 11.79
C ASP A 167 8.42 12.77 12.02
N GLY A 168 8.22 11.47 12.24
CA GLY A 168 6.93 10.84 12.47
C GLY A 168 6.13 10.52 11.21
N VAL A 169 6.62 10.87 10.02
CA VAL A 169 5.97 10.62 8.73
C VAL A 169 6.87 9.85 7.79
N HIS A 170 8.09 10.36 7.57
CA HIS A 170 8.99 9.81 6.57
C HIS A 170 9.91 8.76 7.17
N LEU A 171 9.89 7.58 6.56
CA LEU A 171 10.73 6.47 6.98
C LEU A 171 12.20 6.73 6.63
N ASN A 172 13.08 6.50 7.58
CA ASN A 172 14.52 6.43 7.34
C ASN A 172 14.88 5.14 6.57
N THR A 173 16.16 4.93 6.26
CA THR A 173 16.62 3.77 5.49
C THR A 173 16.19 2.44 6.12
N THR A 174 16.26 2.32 7.46
CA THR A 174 15.83 1.12 8.19
C THR A 174 14.33 0.90 8.04
N GLY A 175 13.53 1.94 8.21
CA GLY A 175 12.08 1.88 8.03
C GLY A 175 11.67 1.52 6.60
N GLN A 176 12.39 2.03 5.61
CA GLN A 176 12.17 1.68 4.20
C GLN A 176 12.46 0.20 3.92
N ALA A 177 13.54 -0.35 4.50
CA ALA A 177 13.86 -1.77 4.37
C ALA A 177 12.78 -2.66 5.03
N LYS A 178 12.35 -2.32 6.24
CA LYS A 178 11.24 -3.01 6.93
C LYS A 178 9.95 -2.96 6.10
N LEU A 179 9.65 -1.83 5.49
CA LEU A 179 8.47 -1.68 4.62
C LEU A 179 8.58 -2.58 3.39
N ALA A 180 9.75 -2.66 2.75
CA ALA A 180 9.99 -3.55 1.63
C ALA A 180 9.77 -5.03 2.01
N ASP A 181 10.27 -5.45 3.17
CA ASP A 181 10.09 -6.81 3.68
C ASP A 181 8.61 -7.13 3.96
N LEU A 182 7.86 -6.18 4.52
CA LEU A 182 6.42 -6.32 4.75
C LEU A 182 5.65 -6.46 3.43
N ILE A 183 5.92 -5.59 2.45
CA ILE A 183 5.28 -5.67 1.13
C ILE A 183 5.58 -7.02 0.50
N GLN A 184 6.84 -7.46 0.53
CA GLN A 184 7.22 -8.78 0.03
C GLN A 184 6.46 -9.90 0.76
N ALA A 185 6.49 -9.90 2.08
CA ALA A 185 5.89 -10.97 2.88
C ALA A 185 4.39 -11.12 2.61
N TRP A 186 3.68 -10.01 2.38
CA TRP A 186 2.23 -10.00 2.27
C TRP A 186 1.68 -10.00 0.86
N SER A 187 2.43 -9.51 -0.12
CA SER A 187 1.90 -9.30 -1.47
C SER A 187 2.66 -10.00 -2.60
N LEU A 188 3.92 -10.38 -2.40
CA LEU A 188 4.79 -10.86 -3.47
C LEU A 188 5.27 -12.30 -3.25
N ARG A 189 5.55 -13.01 -4.35
CA ARG A 189 6.17 -14.35 -4.38
C ARG A 189 7.16 -14.49 -5.54
#